data_d0fa9392c9a9bdeec8a7b6f758862d2f
#
_entry.id   d0fa9392c9a9bdeec8a7b6f758862d2f
#
_cell.length_a   1.000
_cell.length_b   1.000
_cell.length_c   1.000
_cell.angle_alpha   90.00
_cell.angle_beta   90.00
_cell.angle_gamma   90.00
#
_symmetry.space_group_name_H-M   'P 1'
#
loop_
_entity.id
_entity.type
_entity.pdbx_description
1 polymer ?
#
loop_
_entity_poly.entity_id
_entity_poly.type
_entity_poly.pdbx_seq_one_letter_code
_entity_poly.pdbx_strand_id
1 'polypeptide(L)'
;MSENLSDNYTAINSDNDITANANNNVSDSSNNTASAGNNIADGSNNTASAGNNIADSSNNTASTPTVGINMESETSNKTPIKKEPKYKFETLDIIMLPVVFILAFLCIKYYNLNTGMVTLGLGATLYIVLYVISVLAYAKLKAVKFNSESIILSVLMILLAISFTVFYNYSLNIFMQIAMNFMLIYLPVTVFNKLIKSETSALILYDYINALVFIPIHNATSFWICMFSKRGKSTSSTKTKYFLHIFLGLLIGTPFIMIVIFLLSSADATFKNIFDHLFNFDINVPENIGTLIWSLPMATYLYALIYGSSIEDNSKSFNIDKFNKTMDNAVFIPRLSLYTVNAVICCFYILFIGIQAIYFIDILGGSLPADFTYSEYARRGFFELLAVALINIVFIAVAKIFSVKNENNKYLRIHIILNSILTLALISVDFAKMYLYISTYGLTTLRIIPSVFMIFLCFVFAFIIIGEFKKSFPVTKLSFYAGNILFVLLCLANIDAVVARYNLNAYMNGNLPYYDIYNLRESDMAAMPVIYKAWKNSSDKELKDKLHFCAEGIMGYYSFDIDEPISYNYSRNKAFEIKKHMNLN
;
A
#
# COMPACT_ATOMS: atom_id res chain seq x y z
N MET A 1 -9.63 8.88 58.42
CA MET A 1 -10.53 8.25 57.45
C MET A 1 -9.92 8.48 56.05
N SER A 2 -8.70 8.06 55.95
CA SER A 2 -7.82 8.25 54.78
C SER A 2 -6.91 7.01 54.66
N GLU A 3 -7.48 5.92 54.32
CA GLU A 3 -6.82 4.63 53.99
C GLU A 3 -7.94 3.79 53.36
N ASN A 4 -7.92 3.65 52.00
CA ASN A 4 -8.62 2.65 51.20
C ASN A 4 -9.05 3.22 49.83
N LEU A 5 -8.09 3.78 49.07
CA LEU A 5 -8.30 4.15 47.67
C LEU A 5 -7.09 3.83 46.75
N SER A 6 -6.10 3.04 47.26
CA SER A 6 -4.92 2.68 46.46
C SER A 6 -4.95 1.29 45.84
N ASP A 7 -5.97 0.46 46.13
CA ASP A 7 -5.93 -0.96 45.73
C ASP A 7 -6.77 -1.34 44.51
N ASN A 8 -7.43 -0.36 43.82
CA ASN A 8 -8.25 -0.65 42.65
C ASN A 8 -7.65 -0.23 41.29
N TYR A 9 -6.41 0.24 41.24
CA TYR A 9 -5.76 0.65 39.99
C TYR A 9 -4.76 -0.34 39.39
N THR A 10 -4.53 -1.50 40.04
CA THR A 10 -3.56 -2.52 39.59
C THR A 10 -4.19 -3.72 38.89
N ALA A 11 -5.49 -3.74 38.64
CA ALA A 11 -6.19 -4.92 38.09
C ALA A 11 -6.57 -4.84 36.59
N ILE A 12 -6.13 -3.82 35.85
CA ILE A 12 -6.53 -3.67 34.41
C ILE A 12 -5.35 -3.86 33.43
N ASN A 13 -4.11 -4.13 33.88
CA ASN A 13 -2.96 -4.32 33.00
C ASN A 13 -2.31 -5.72 33.06
N SER A 14 -3.03 -6.78 33.33
CA SER A 14 -2.48 -8.14 33.41
C SER A 14 -3.03 -9.19 32.43
N ASP A 15 -3.61 -8.79 31.31
CA ASP A 15 -4.12 -9.74 30.31
C ASP A 15 -3.33 -9.73 28.98
N ASN A 16 -2.00 -9.58 29.05
CA ASN A 16 -1.15 -9.76 27.86
C ASN A 16 0.10 -10.61 28.12
N ASP A 17 0.03 -11.62 28.98
CA ASP A 17 1.12 -12.59 29.12
C ASP A 17 0.55 -13.98 29.44
N ILE A 18 0.01 -14.66 28.45
CA ILE A 18 -0.19 -16.13 28.47
C ILE A 18 0.18 -16.69 27.10
N THR A 19 1.48 -16.90 26.87
CA THR A 19 2.00 -17.97 26.01
C THR A 19 3.49 -18.15 26.28
N ALA A 20 3.85 -18.82 27.35
CA ALA A 20 5.11 -19.54 27.48
C ALA A 20 5.14 -20.21 28.86
N ASN A 21 4.70 -21.46 28.93
CA ASN A 21 5.32 -22.51 29.77
C ASN A 21 4.36 -23.70 29.92
N ALA A 22 4.60 -24.72 29.16
CA ALA A 22 4.30 -26.09 29.53
C ALA A 22 5.18 -27.03 28.73
N ASN A 23 6.38 -27.20 29.19
CA ASN A 23 7.18 -28.38 28.94
C ASN A 23 7.80 -28.73 30.30
N ASN A 24 7.35 -29.80 30.90
CA ASN A 24 8.18 -30.82 31.52
C ASN A 24 7.33 -31.86 32.26
N ASN A 25 7.76 -33.08 32.04
CA ASN A 25 7.55 -34.33 32.80
C ASN A 25 6.39 -35.21 32.27
N VAL A 26 6.59 -36.44 31.97
CA VAL A 26 7.36 -37.53 32.51
C VAL A 26 7.15 -38.77 31.63
N SER A 27 8.24 -39.42 31.26
CA SER A 27 8.65 -40.81 31.38
C SER A 27 7.77 -41.95 30.87
N ASP A 28 8.47 -42.76 30.10
CA ASP A 28 8.56 -44.23 30.11
C ASP A 28 7.39 -45.09 29.72
N SER A 29 7.50 -45.80 28.68
CA SER A 29 7.86 -47.22 28.62
C SER A 29 7.54 -47.84 27.26
N SER A 30 8.56 -48.29 26.66
CA SER A 30 8.83 -49.68 26.29
C SER A 30 8.06 -50.35 25.15
N ASN A 31 8.85 -50.73 24.23
CA ASN A 31 9.00 -52.05 23.63
C ASN A 31 8.27 -52.42 22.32
N ASN A 32 9.18 -52.75 21.43
CA ASN A 32 9.25 -53.98 20.62
C ASN A 32 8.41 -54.01 19.34
N THR A 33 8.97 -54.33 18.30
CA THR A 33 9.93 -55.23 17.72
C THR A 33 9.71 -55.32 16.22
N ALA A 34 10.81 -55.30 15.56
CA ALA A 34 11.22 -56.21 14.50
C ALA A 34 10.51 -56.08 13.16
N SER A 35 11.15 -56.07 12.09
CA SER A 35 12.32 -56.73 11.56
C SER A 35 12.21 -56.78 10.03
N ALA A 36 13.32 -56.64 9.45
CA ALA A 36 13.80 -57.29 8.26
C ALA A 36 13.18 -56.87 6.91
N GLY A 37 13.88 -56.66 5.92
CA GLY A 37 15.26 -56.95 5.51
C GLY A 37 15.33 -56.72 4.03
N ASN A 38 16.49 -56.27 3.64
CA ASN A 38 17.35 -56.81 2.59
C ASN A 38 16.70 -57.12 1.24
N ASN A 39 17.28 -56.80 0.13
CA ASN A 39 18.62 -56.83 -0.44
C ASN A 39 18.56 -56.18 -1.83
N ILE A 40 19.49 -55.34 -2.20
CA ILE A 40 20.80 -55.61 -2.89
C ILE A 40 20.68 -56.04 -4.36
N ALA A 41 21.44 -55.30 -5.13
CA ALA A 41 22.25 -55.62 -6.28
C ALA A 41 21.63 -55.36 -7.65
N ASP A 42 22.25 -54.53 -8.39
CA ASP A 42 23.49 -54.61 -9.22
C ASP A 42 23.24 -55.13 -10.63
N GLY A 43 23.91 -54.51 -11.55
CA GLY A 43 24.35 -55.10 -12.83
C GLY A 43 23.77 -54.39 -14.05
N SER A 44 24.42 -53.39 -14.56
CA SER A 44 25.49 -53.40 -15.57
C SER A 44 25.15 -54.04 -16.93
N ASN A 45 25.37 -53.22 -17.91
CA ASN A 45 26.03 -53.51 -19.19
C ASN A 45 25.25 -54.04 -20.40
N ASN A 46 25.43 -53.30 -21.42
CA ASN A 46 26.02 -53.61 -22.74
C ASN A 46 25.13 -53.88 -23.95
N THR A 47 25.43 -53.04 -24.87
CA THR A 47 25.91 -53.28 -26.26
C THR A 47 24.94 -53.77 -27.32
N ALA A 48 24.81 -52.90 -28.27
CA ALA A 48 25.20 -53.09 -29.70
C ALA A 48 24.35 -54.00 -30.62
N SER A 49 24.26 -53.48 -31.80
CA SER A 49 24.32 -54.14 -33.11
C SER A 49 23.00 -54.18 -33.87
N ALA A 50 22.87 -53.38 -34.91
CA ALA A 50 23.24 -53.67 -36.32
C ALA A 50 22.32 -54.70 -37.05
N GLY A 51 21.90 -54.30 -38.19
CA GLY A 51 21.39 -55.16 -39.23
C GLY A 51 20.27 -54.52 -40.04
N ASN A 52 20.53 -53.84 -41.13
CA ASN A 52 20.60 -54.33 -42.52
C ASN A 52 19.31 -55.04 -43.00
N ASN A 53 18.68 -54.50 -44.03
CA ASN A 53 18.75 -54.90 -45.44
C ASN A 53 17.61 -54.18 -46.21
N ILE A 54 17.98 -53.48 -47.31
CA ILE A 54 18.08 -53.89 -48.72
C ILE A 54 16.69 -54.17 -49.31
N ALA A 55 16.26 -53.53 -50.33
CA ALA A 55 16.53 -53.33 -51.74
C ALA A 55 15.19 -52.81 -52.33
N ASP A 56 15.00 -52.27 -53.47
CA ASP A 56 15.75 -52.19 -54.71
C ASP A 56 14.99 -51.27 -55.69
N SER A 57 15.74 -50.71 -56.56
CA SER A 57 15.57 -50.45 -57.98
C SER A 57 14.43 -49.50 -58.41
N SER A 58 14.60 -48.63 -59.37
CA SER A 58 15.40 -48.62 -60.59
C SER A 58 15.31 -47.30 -61.35
N ASN A 59 16.41 -46.93 -61.95
CA ASN A 59 16.60 -46.33 -63.28
C ASN A 59 15.83 -45.10 -63.74
N ASN A 60 16.51 -43.99 -64.09
CA ASN A 60 17.16 -43.83 -65.41
C ASN A 60 17.79 -42.43 -65.57
N THR A 61 19.06 -42.57 -66.03
CA THR A 61 19.79 -41.85 -67.05
C THR A 61 19.80 -40.34 -67.22
N ALA A 62 21.04 -39.86 -67.07
CA ALA A 62 21.85 -39.07 -68.04
C ALA A 62 21.58 -37.56 -68.09
N SER A 63 22.57 -36.82 -67.69
CA SER A 63 23.58 -36.12 -68.52
C SER A 63 24.23 -35.00 -67.69
N THR A 64 25.52 -35.12 -67.57
CA THR A 64 26.46 -34.06 -67.20
C THR A 64 26.54 -33.01 -68.27
N PRO A 65 26.73 -31.72 -67.86
CA PRO A 65 28.01 -31.13 -68.23
C PRO A 65 28.73 -30.41 -67.08
N THR A 66 29.99 -30.61 -67.06
CA THR A 66 31.04 -29.92 -66.33
C THR A 66 31.01 -28.41 -66.57
N VAL A 67 30.94 -27.63 -65.50
CA VAL A 67 31.36 -26.22 -65.58
C VAL A 67 32.06 -25.86 -64.28
N GLY A 68 33.16 -25.21 -64.44
CA GLY A 68 34.24 -24.82 -63.58
C GLY A 68 33.90 -24.28 -62.21
N ILE A 69 34.74 -24.70 -61.30
CA ILE A 69 34.91 -24.16 -59.97
C ILE A 69 35.56 -22.77 -60.07
N ASN A 70 34.77 -21.71 -59.91
CA ASN A 70 35.28 -20.42 -59.54
C ASN A 70 35.00 -20.26 -58.05
N MET A 71 36.05 -20.48 -57.25
CA MET A 71 36.11 -19.99 -55.87
C MET A 71 36.29 -18.48 -55.92
N GLU A 72 35.19 -17.71 -55.96
CA GLU A 72 35.20 -16.35 -55.50
C GLU A 72 34.87 -16.37 -54.00
N SER A 73 35.90 -16.10 -53.22
CA SER A 73 35.77 -15.77 -51.80
C SER A 73 35.00 -14.46 -51.65
N GLU A 74 33.68 -14.53 -51.57
CA GLU A 74 32.88 -13.43 -51.02
C GLU A 74 33.20 -13.27 -49.54
N THR A 75 34.22 -12.47 -49.24
CA THR A 75 34.33 -11.81 -47.95
C THR A 75 33.11 -10.89 -47.80
N SER A 76 32.03 -11.44 -47.29
CA SER A 76 30.86 -10.67 -46.80
C SER A 76 31.37 -9.73 -45.72
N ASN A 77 31.73 -8.50 -46.11
CA ASN A 77 31.85 -7.36 -45.24
C ASN A 77 30.45 -7.08 -44.68
N LYS A 78 30.00 -7.84 -43.63
CA LYS A 78 28.94 -7.43 -42.75
C LYS A 78 29.44 -6.20 -42.02
N THR A 79 29.15 -5.02 -42.57
CA THR A 79 29.20 -3.77 -41.83
C THR A 79 28.49 -4.02 -40.50
N PRO A 80 29.14 -3.78 -39.35
CA PRO A 80 28.50 -3.98 -38.08
C PRO A 80 27.25 -3.08 -38.03
N ILE A 81 26.07 -3.69 -37.97
CA ILE A 81 24.82 -2.98 -37.78
C ILE A 81 24.99 -2.15 -36.50
N LYS A 82 25.16 -0.84 -36.68
CA LYS A 82 25.35 0.10 -35.59
C LYS A 82 24.06 0.06 -34.79
N LYS A 83 24.02 -0.70 -33.65
CA LYS A 83 22.87 -0.73 -32.76
C LYS A 83 22.54 0.70 -32.40
N GLU A 84 21.32 1.15 -32.69
CA GLU A 84 20.84 2.46 -32.26
C GLU A 84 21.03 2.60 -30.75
N PRO A 85 21.40 3.81 -30.27
CA PRO A 85 21.59 4.03 -28.85
C PRO A 85 20.27 3.79 -28.11
N LYS A 86 20.32 3.07 -27.00
CA LYS A 86 19.14 2.72 -26.16
C LYS A 86 18.37 3.98 -25.71
N TYR A 87 19.04 5.10 -25.51
CA TYR A 87 18.45 6.36 -25.07
C TYR A 87 18.77 7.49 -26.03
N LYS A 88 17.74 8.30 -26.33
CA LYS A 88 17.86 9.57 -27.07
C LYS A 88 17.42 10.68 -26.12
N PHE A 89 18.38 11.48 -25.62
CA PHE A 89 18.11 12.54 -24.67
C PHE A 89 17.87 13.88 -25.39
N GLU A 90 16.82 14.55 -25.00
CA GLU A 90 16.51 15.93 -25.38
C GLU A 90 17.04 16.93 -24.34
N THR A 91 17.03 18.22 -24.66
CA THR A 91 17.44 19.27 -23.71
C THR A 91 16.61 19.25 -22.43
N LEU A 92 15.33 18.90 -22.53
CA LEU A 92 14.42 18.78 -21.39
C LEU A 92 14.83 17.66 -20.42
N ASP A 93 15.35 16.56 -20.94
CA ASP A 93 15.79 15.41 -20.12
C ASP A 93 17.02 15.79 -19.28
N ILE A 94 17.90 16.67 -19.84
CA ILE A 94 19.07 17.21 -19.15
C ILE A 94 18.65 18.20 -18.05
N ILE A 95 17.63 19.03 -18.32
CA ILE A 95 17.08 19.98 -17.32
C ILE A 95 16.42 19.22 -16.16
N MET A 96 15.84 18.06 -16.40
CA MET A 96 15.26 17.23 -15.34
C MET A 96 16.29 16.66 -14.35
N LEU A 97 17.57 16.53 -14.70
CA LEU A 97 18.60 16.01 -13.78
C LEU A 97 18.70 16.82 -12.47
N PRO A 98 18.98 18.15 -12.51
CA PRO A 98 19.04 18.94 -11.28
C PRO A 98 17.68 19.00 -10.56
N VAL A 99 16.57 19.04 -11.29
CA VAL A 99 15.23 19.05 -10.69
C VAL A 99 14.99 17.79 -9.86
N VAL A 100 15.27 16.62 -10.44
CA VAL A 100 15.09 15.33 -9.75
C VAL A 100 16.08 15.19 -8.59
N PHE A 101 17.29 15.73 -8.69
CA PHE A 101 18.24 15.72 -7.59
C PHE A 101 17.75 16.57 -6.40
N ILE A 102 17.19 17.76 -6.67
CA ILE A 102 16.56 18.61 -5.64
C ILE A 102 15.37 17.88 -5.01
N LEU A 103 14.51 17.25 -5.83
CA LEU A 103 13.38 16.46 -5.33
C LEU A 103 13.84 15.30 -4.45
N ALA A 104 14.90 14.60 -4.84
CA ALA A 104 15.47 13.51 -4.05
C ALA A 104 16.03 14.01 -2.71
N PHE A 105 16.69 15.16 -2.69
CA PHE A 105 17.19 15.79 -1.48
C PHE A 105 16.04 16.16 -0.53
N LEU A 106 14.99 16.80 -1.04
CA LEU A 106 13.81 17.14 -0.26
C LEU A 106 13.07 15.89 0.25
N CYS A 107 13.02 14.83 -0.56
CA CYS A 107 12.44 13.55 -0.18
C CYS A 107 13.18 12.94 1.02
N ILE A 108 14.51 12.82 0.93
CA ILE A 108 15.31 12.21 2.00
C ILE A 108 15.26 13.05 3.27
N LYS A 109 15.33 14.39 3.14
CA LYS A 109 15.39 15.28 4.29
C LYS A 109 14.04 15.44 5.00
N TYR A 110 12.94 15.55 4.28
CA TYR A 110 11.65 16.00 4.82
C TYR A 110 10.51 14.99 4.67
N TYR A 111 10.69 13.95 3.87
CA TYR A 111 9.68 12.90 3.63
C TYR A 111 10.21 11.52 4.05
N ASN A 112 10.99 11.45 5.12
CA ASN A 112 11.60 10.21 5.57
C ASN A 112 10.58 9.31 6.29
N LEU A 113 10.53 8.03 5.93
CA LEU A 113 9.69 7.00 6.54
C LEU A 113 10.10 6.62 7.98
N ASN A 114 11.30 7.00 8.42
CA ASN A 114 11.86 6.56 9.71
C ASN A 114 11.38 7.36 10.92
N THR A 115 10.58 8.39 10.76
CA THR A 115 10.14 9.22 11.87
C THR A 115 8.84 8.70 12.47
N GLY A 116 8.90 7.54 13.12
CA GLY A 116 7.74 6.88 13.71
C GLY A 116 6.95 7.70 14.75
N MET A 117 7.48 8.84 15.21
CA MET A 117 6.81 9.71 16.18
C MET A 117 6.60 11.15 15.69
N VAL A 118 7.19 11.56 14.57
CA VAL A 118 7.03 12.93 14.06
C VAL A 118 6.12 12.91 12.84
N THR A 119 5.02 13.65 12.91
CA THR A 119 4.17 13.84 11.74
C THR A 119 4.87 14.71 10.72
N LEU A 120 4.67 14.38 9.45
CA LEU A 120 5.18 15.18 8.35
C LEU A 120 4.59 16.60 8.41
N GLY A 121 5.40 17.59 8.03
CA GLY A 121 5.05 19.00 8.05
C GLY A 121 5.20 19.68 6.69
N LEU A 122 5.46 21.00 6.72
CA LEU A 122 5.58 21.83 5.53
C LEU A 122 6.62 21.31 4.52
N GLY A 123 7.74 20.75 4.99
CA GLY A 123 8.78 20.22 4.10
C GLY A 123 8.29 19.07 3.22
N ALA A 124 7.51 18.15 3.79
CA ALA A 124 6.89 17.06 3.03
C ALA A 124 5.88 17.59 2.01
N THR A 125 5.06 18.56 2.41
CA THR A 125 4.10 19.22 1.49
C THR A 125 4.82 19.89 0.34
N LEU A 126 5.89 20.64 0.59
CA LEU A 126 6.69 21.27 -0.46
C LEU A 126 7.30 20.25 -1.41
N TYR A 127 7.87 19.16 -0.89
CA TYR A 127 8.38 18.07 -1.73
C TYR A 127 7.32 17.53 -2.68
N ILE A 128 6.14 17.18 -2.15
CA ILE A 128 5.06 16.56 -2.93
C ILE A 128 4.53 17.52 -3.99
N VAL A 129 4.29 18.78 -3.63
CA VAL A 129 3.81 19.82 -4.56
C VAL A 129 4.82 20.05 -5.68
N LEU A 130 6.11 20.17 -5.34
CA LEU A 130 7.19 20.33 -6.34
C LEU A 130 7.32 19.08 -7.23
N TYR A 131 7.16 17.89 -6.67
CA TYR A 131 7.15 16.65 -7.44
C TYR A 131 6.01 16.64 -8.47
N VAL A 132 4.77 16.91 -8.04
CA VAL A 132 3.60 16.96 -8.93
C VAL A 132 3.79 17.99 -10.03
N ILE A 133 4.22 19.21 -9.68
CA ILE A 133 4.49 20.28 -10.64
C ILE A 133 5.56 19.85 -11.65
N SER A 134 6.65 19.24 -11.18
CA SER A 134 7.76 18.81 -12.03
C SER A 134 7.34 17.74 -13.04
N VAL A 135 6.57 16.74 -12.60
CA VAL A 135 6.05 15.66 -13.49
C VAL A 135 5.08 16.24 -14.54
N LEU A 136 4.14 17.09 -14.11
CA LEU A 136 3.18 17.72 -15.02
C LEU A 136 3.85 18.69 -16.00
N ALA A 137 4.80 19.52 -15.53
CA ALA A 137 5.55 20.44 -16.39
C ALA A 137 6.38 19.68 -17.43
N TYR A 138 7.08 18.63 -17.01
CA TYR A 138 7.87 17.79 -17.91
C TYR A 138 6.99 17.13 -18.98
N ALA A 139 5.85 16.56 -18.61
CA ALA A 139 4.91 15.96 -19.54
C ALA A 139 4.31 17.01 -20.51
N LYS A 140 3.95 18.20 -20.01
CA LYS A 140 3.44 19.30 -20.83
C LYS A 140 4.48 19.77 -21.86
N LEU A 141 5.74 19.92 -21.43
CA LEU A 141 6.84 20.32 -22.33
C LEU A 141 7.17 19.24 -23.37
N LYS A 142 6.90 17.98 -23.08
CA LYS A 142 6.94 16.86 -24.06
C LYS A 142 5.65 16.71 -24.88
N ALA A 143 4.76 17.72 -24.86
CA ALA A 143 3.50 17.75 -25.59
C ALA A 143 2.56 16.55 -25.30
N VAL A 144 2.63 15.95 -24.12
CA VAL A 144 1.74 14.88 -23.68
C VAL A 144 0.36 15.46 -23.34
N LYS A 145 -0.69 14.86 -23.87
CA LYS A 145 -2.08 15.21 -23.50
C LYS A 145 -2.45 14.59 -22.17
N PHE A 146 -2.88 15.43 -21.23
CA PHE A 146 -3.35 14.96 -19.93
C PHE A 146 -4.70 14.28 -20.05
N ASN A 147 -4.85 13.15 -19.37
CA ASN A 147 -6.13 12.50 -19.18
C ASN A 147 -6.78 13.01 -17.86
N SER A 148 -8.09 12.78 -17.70
CA SER A 148 -8.81 13.18 -16.48
C SER A 148 -8.24 12.52 -15.22
N GLU A 149 -7.71 11.31 -15.32
CA GLU A 149 -7.14 10.56 -14.20
C GLU A 149 -5.88 11.21 -13.66
N SER A 150 -4.98 11.68 -14.53
CA SER A 150 -3.77 12.37 -14.11
C SER A 150 -4.08 13.68 -13.36
N ILE A 151 -5.13 14.39 -13.79
CA ILE A 151 -5.57 15.63 -13.12
C ILE A 151 -6.17 15.31 -11.75
N ILE A 152 -7.10 14.35 -11.67
CA ILE A 152 -7.74 13.95 -10.41
C ILE A 152 -6.67 13.47 -9.41
N LEU A 153 -5.75 12.60 -9.85
CA LEU A 153 -4.69 12.08 -9.00
C LEU A 153 -3.78 13.20 -8.48
N SER A 154 -3.40 14.14 -9.34
CA SER A 154 -2.58 15.30 -8.96
C SER A 154 -3.27 16.19 -7.92
N VAL A 155 -4.58 16.45 -8.10
CA VAL A 155 -5.38 17.22 -7.14
C VAL A 155 -5.47 16.49 -5.79
N LEU A 156 -5.76 15.19 -5.80
CA LEU A 156 -5.82 14.38 -4.57
C LEU A 156 -4.47 14.37 -3.83
N MET A 157 -3.36 14.26 -4.56
CA MET A 157 -2.01 14.33 -3.98
C MET A 157 -1.74 15.68 -3.31
N ILE A 158 -2.11 16.78 -3.96
CA ILE A 158 -1.92 18.14 -3.39
C ILE A 158 -2.80 18.31 -2.15
N LEU A 159 -4.06 17.88 -2.18
CA LEU A 159 -4.95 17.95 -1.02
C LEU A 159 -4.44 17.10 0.15
N LEU A 160 -3.97 15.88 -0.13
CA LEU A 160 -3.36 15.03 0.90
C LEU A 160 -2.05 15.63 1.43
N ALA A 161 -1.24 16.27 0.57
CA ALA A 161 -0.03 16.96 0.99
C ALA A 161 -0.33 18.15 1.91
N ILE A 162 -1.36 18.94 1.63
CA ILE A 162 -1.80 20.05 2.48
C ILE A 162 -2.17 19.54 3.89
N SER A 163 -2.76 18.34 3.99
CA SER A 163 -3.12 17.79 5.30
C SER A 163 -1.90 17.56 6.20
N PHE A 164 -0.70 17.27 5.66
CA PHE A 164 0.54 17.16 6.45
C PHE A 164 0.96 18.48 7.12
N THR A 165 0.69 19.61 6.47
CA THR A 165 1.02 20.93 7.04
C THR A 165 -0.06 21.46 7.98
N VAL A 166 -1.34 21.20 7.67
CA VAL A 166 -2.46 21.83 8.37
C VAL A 166 -2.90 21.02 9.59
N PHE A 167 -3.02 19.70 9.45
CA PHE A 167 -3.58 18.85 10.49
C PHE A 167 -2.52 17.93 11.10
N TYR A 168 -2.62 17.73 12.41
CA TYR A 168 -1.81 16.77 13.12
C TYR A 168 -2.60 15.46 13.24
N ASN A 169 -2.44 14.56 12.26
CA ASN A 169 -3.18 13.29 12.19
C ASN A 169 -2.23 12.13 12.56
N TYR A 170 -1.85 12.01 13.82
CA TYR A 170 -0.92 10.96 14.26
C TYR A 170 -1.43 9.55 13.92
N SER A 171 -2.70 9.26 14.25
CA SER A 171 -3.31 7.94 14.00
C SER A 171 -3.41 7.55 12.53
N LEU A 172 -3.46 8.52 11.61
CA LEU A 172 -3.54 8.30 10.17
C LEU A 172 -2.19 8.41 9.46
N ASN A 173 -1.13 8.85 10.15
CA ASN A 173 0.14 9.20 9.53
C ASN A 173 0.73 8.09 8.64
N ILE A 174 0.76 6.86 9.14
CA ILE A 174 1.26 5.69 8.37
C ILE A 174 0.41 5.45 7.11
N PHE A 175 -0.91 5.50 7.24
CA PHE A 175 -1.81 5.29 6.09
C PHE A 175 -1.69 6.42 5.06
N MET A 176 -1.51 7.67 5.52
CA MET A 176 -1.27 8.82 4.66
C MET A 176 0.04 8.67 3.88
N GLN A 177 1.11 8.21 4.52
CA GLN A 177 2.39 7.94 3.86
C GLN A 177 2.29 6.80 2.85
N ILE A 178 1.62 5.69 3.19
CA ILE A 178 1.40 4.57 2.26
C ILE A 178 0.61 5.03 1.03
N ALA A 179 -0.50 5.73 1.23
CA ALA A 179 -1.33 6.24 0.15
C ALA A 179 -0.57 7.25 -0.73
N MET A 180 0.21 8.16 -0.11
CA MET A 180 1.01 9.13 -0.85
C MET A 180 2.12 8.45 -1.65
N ASN A 181 2.83 7.48 -1.07
CA ASN A 181 3.87 6.72 -1.80
C ASN A 181 3.28 5.97 -3.00
N PHE A 182 2.09 5.37 -2.82
CA PHE A 182 1.38 4.76 -3.95
C PHE A 182 1.12 5.78 -5.06
N MET A 183 0.57 6.95 -4.71
CA MET A 183 0.25 8.00 -5.67
C MET A 183 1.50 8.59 -6.34
N LEU A 184 2.61 8.81 -5.60
CA LEU A 184 3.88 9.32 -6.14
C LEU A 184 4.44 8.42 -7.24
N ILE A 185 4.37 7.09 -7.05
CA ILE A 185 4.86 6.10 -8.02
C ILE A 185 3.89 5.97 -9.21
N TYR A 186 2.58 6.03 -8.94
CA TYR A 186 1.55 5.83 -9.96
C TYR A 186 1.35 7.05 -10.87
N LEU A 187 1.65 8.26 -10.39
CA LEU A 187 1.44 9.51 -11.12
C LEU A 187 2.19 9.58 -12.46
N PRO A 188 3.50 9.30 -12.58
CA PRO A 188 4.21 9.39 -13.86
C PRO A 188 3.60 8.49 -14.92
N VAL A 189 3.28 7.25 -14.57
CA VAL A 189 2.70 6.27 -15.52
C VAL A 189 1.33 6.71 -16.01
N THR A 190 0.52 7.32 -15.12
CA THR A 190 -0.80 7.87 -15.45
C THR A 190 -0.68 9.11 -16.34
N VAL A 191 0.24 10.04 -16.01
CA VAL A 191 0.46 11.29 -16.75
C VAL A 191 0.97 11.01 -18.16
N PHE A 192 1.89 10.06 -18.33
CA PHE A 192 2.43 9.68 -19.64
C PHE A 192 1.56 8.67 -20.40
N ASN A 193 0.36 8.34 -19.91
CA ASN A 193 -0.57 7.40 -20.53
C ASN A 193 0.04 6.00 -20.77
N LYS A 194 0.86 5.51 -19.83
CA LYS A 194 1.56 4.21 -19.91
C LYS A 194 0.85 3.09 -19.16
N LEU A 195 -0.38 3.31 -18.70
CA LEU A 195 -1.22 2.27 -18.14
C LEU A 195 -1.56 1.23 -19.21
N ILE A 196 -1.60 -0.05 -18.85
CA ILE A 196 -1.78 -1.18 -19.79
C ILE A 196 -3.06 -1.02 -20.64
N LYS A 197 -4.16 -0.56 -20.03
CA LYS A 197 -5.43 -0.32 -20.70
C LYS A 197 -5.70 1.15 -20.99
N SER A 198 -4.66 1.99 -20.99
CA SER A 198 -4.76 3.45 -21.14
C SER A 198 -5.58 4.16 -20.04
N GLU A 199 -6.16 3.40 -19.12
CA GLU A 199 -6.90 3.88 -17.96
C GLU A 199 -6.75 2.92 -16.77
N THR A 200 -7.04 3.41 -15.57
CA THR A 200 -7.04 2.58 -14.35
C THR A 200 -8.04 1.44 -14.49
N SER A 201 -7.58 0.22 -14.37
CA SER A 201 -8.35 -0.99 -14.65
C SER A 201 -8.12 -2.06 -13.56
N ALA A 202 -8.69 -3.25 -13.75
CA ALA A 202 -8.40 -4.39 -12.86
C ALA A 202 -6.91 -4.80 -12.81
N LEU A 203 -6.08 -4.27 -13.72
CA LEU A 203 -4.63 -4.48 -13.75
C LEU A 203 -3.84 -3.42 -12.95
N ILE A 204 -4.50 -2.60 -12.13
CA ILE A 204 -3.87 -1.53 -11.35
C ILE A 204 -2.67 -2.01 -10.50
N LEU A 205 -2.76 -3.20 -9.92
CA LEU A 205 -1.66 -3.77 -9.14
C LEU A 205 -0.44 -4.07 -10.03
N TYR A 206 -0.67 -4.55 -11.25
CA TYR A 206 0.40 -4.77 -12.21
C TYR A 206 0.98 -3.45 -12.72
N ASP A 207 0.12 -2.47 -13.05
CA ASP A 207 0.55 -1.12 -13.44
C ASP A 207 1.43 -0.50 -12.34
N TYR A 208 1.03 -0.68 -11.07
CA TYR A 208 1.80 -0.19 -9.93
C TYR A 208 3.15 -0.91 -9.77
N ILE A 209 3.19 -2.25 -9.85
CA ILE A 209 4.44 -3.01 -9.77
C ILE A 209 5.35 -2.66 -10.95
N ASN A 210 4.80 -2.47 -12.14
CA ASN A 210 5.57 -2.02 -13.30
C ASN A 210 6.19 -0.64 -13.06
N ALA A 211 5.45 0.30 -12.50
CA ALA A 211 5.93 1.64 -12.16
C ALA A 211 6.97 1.60 -11.03
N LEU A 212 6.75 0.79 -10.00
CA LEU A 212 7.61 0.70 -8.83
C LEU A 212 8.96 0.02 -9.15
N VAL A 213 8.93 -1.05 -9.95
CA VAL A 213 10.06 -1.98 -10.11
C VAL A 213 10.60 -1.98 -11.53
N PHE A 214 9.77 -2.35 -12.51
CA PHE A 214 10.26 -2.66 -13.85
C PHE A 214 10.72 -1.41 -14.61
N ILE A 215 9.94 -0.33 -14.60
CA ILE A 215 10.31 0.92 -15.27
C ILE A 215 11.61 1.51 -14.70
N PRO A 216 11.77 1.67 -13.36
CA PRO A 216 13.02 2.20 -12.80
C PRO A 216 14.21 1.29 -13.04
N ILE A 217 14.10 -0.02 -12.85
CA ILE A 217 15.21 -0.96 -13.07
C ILE A 217 15.66 -0.94 -14.54
N HIS A 218 14.72 -0.98 -15.48
CA HIS A 218 15.02 -0.98 -16.91
C HIS A 218 15.73 0.29 -17.37
N ASN A 219 15.47 1.41 -16.69
CA ASN A 219 16.01 2.73 -16.99
C ASN A 219 16.98 3.27 -15.94
N ALA A 220 17.44 2.46 -14.97
CA ALA A 220 18.33 2.89 -13.90
C ALA A 220 19.62 3.57 -14.40
N THR A 221 20.09 3.15 -15.58
CA THR A 221 21.29 3.71 -16.20
C THR A 221 21.07 5.07 -16.89
N SER A 222 19.80 5.46 -17.13
CA SER A 222 19.47 6.65 -17.90
C SER A 222 19.96 7.94 -17.25
N PHE A 223 19.84 8.06 -15.91
CA PHE A 223 20.33 9.21 -15.15
C PHE A 223 21.81 9.45 -15.39
N TRP A 224 22.63 8.43 -15.24
CA TRP A 224 24.09 8.52 -15.37
C TRP A 224 24.53 8.74 -16.81
N ILE A 225 23.87 8.07 -17.77
CA ILE A 225 24.17 8.27 -19.19
C ILE A 225 23.80 9.68 -19.60
N CYS A 226 22.66 10.22 -19.15
CA CYS A 226 22.24 11.58 -19.42
C CYS A 226 23.22 12.60 -18.83
N MET A 227 23.65 12.39 -17.58
CA MET A 227 24.59 13.26 -16.88
C MET A 227 25.97 13.32 -17.54
N PHE A 228 26.48 12.18 -18.02
CA PHE A 228 27.81 12.09 -18.68
C PHE A 228 27.76 12.20 -20.21
N SER A 229 26.58 12.35 -20.80
CA SER A 229 26.43 12.49 -22.25
C SER A 229 26.89 13.88 -22.68
N LYS A 230 27.94 13.96 -23.51
CA LYS A 230 28.29 15.21 -24.19
C LYS A 230 27.20 15.53 -25.20
N ARG A 231 26.68 16.76 -25.19
CA ARG A 231 25.64 17.28 -26.10
C ARG A 231 25.81 16.69 -27.51
N GLY A 232 24.90 15.86 -27.96
CA GLY A 232 24.79 15.41 -29.36
C GLY A 232 25.64 14.23 -29.80
N LYS A 233 26.48 13.60 -28.96
CA LYS A 233 27.24 12.38 -29.31
C LYS A 233 27.04 11.30 -28.26
N SER A 234 26.22 10.31 -28.60
CA SER A 234 25.95 9.11 -27.83
C SER A 234 27.14 8.11 -27.88
N THR A 235 28.32 8.50 -27.44
CA THR A 235 29.44 7.59 -27.27
C THR A 235 29.77 7.48 -25.78
N SER A 236 29.10 6.57 -25.10
CA SER A 236 29.50 6.22 -23.73
C SER A 236 30.86 5.52 -23.79
N SER A 237 31.87 6.08 -23.14
CA SER A 237 33.18 5.44 -22.96
C SER A 237 33.00 4.05 -22.33
N THR A 238 33.85 3.11 -22.71
CA THR A 238 33.84 1.75 -22.14
C THR A 238 33.94 1.79 -20.60
N LYS A 239 34.70 2.74 -20.04
CA LYS A 239 34.84 2.96 -18.59
C LYS A 239 33.50 3.36 -17.93
N THR A 240 32.70 4.19 -18.60
CA THR A 240 31.36 4.60 -18.11
C THR A 240 30.41 3.40 -18.06
N LYS A 241 30.52 2.45 -19.00
CA LYS A 241 29.69 1.23 -18.99
C LYS A 241 30.05 0.32 -17.82
N TYR A 242 31.33 0.12 -17.52
CA TYR A 242 31.76 -0.70 -16.38
C TYR A 242 31.31 -0.07 -15.04
N PHE A 243 31.52 1.23 -14.87
CA PHE A 243 31.04 1.95 -13.68
C PHE A 243 29.52 1.79 -13.49
N LEU A 244 28.78 1.91 -14.57
CA LEU A 244 27.33 1.77 -14.59
C LEU A 244 26.87 0.36 -14.17
N HIS A 245 27.53 -0.69 -14.66
CA HIS A 245 27.22 -2.07 -14.30
C HIS A 245 27.54 -2.37 -12.83
N ILE A 246 28.65 -1.84 -12.31
CA ILE A 246 29.01 -1.97 -10.89
C ILE A 246 27.98 -1.24 -10.03
N PHE A 247 27.62 -0.01 -10.37
CA PHE A 247 26.62 0.77 -9.65
C PHE A 247 25.24 0.10 -9.64
N LEU A 248 24.81 -0.42 -10.80
CA LEU A 248 23.54 -1.15 -10.91
C LEU A 248 23.58 -2.45 -10.09
N GLY A 249 24.71 -3.16 -10.11
CA GLY A 249 24.91 -4.35 -9.29
C GLY A 249 24.81 -4.05 -7.80
N LEU A 250 25.43 -2.96 -7.35
CA LEU A 250 25.29 -2.48 -5.96
C LEU A 250 23.85 -2.07 -5.63
N LEU A 251 23.19 -1.31 -6.49
CA LEU A 251 21.83 -0.83 -6.27
C LEU A 251 20.83 -2.01 -6.14
N ILE A 252 20.92 -2.99 -7.03
CA ILE A 252 20.06 -4.19 -7.00
C ILE A 252 20.48 -5.12 -5.86
N GLY A 253 21.78 -5.21 -5.58
CA GLY A 253 22.34 -6.06 -4.53
C GLY A 253 22.08 -5.54 -3.12
N THR A 254 21.93 -4.23 -2.92
CA THR A 254 21.79 -3.62 -1.59
C THR A 254 20.68 -4.26 -0.74
N PRO A 255 19.44 -4.49 -1.22
CA PRO A 255 18.41 -5.15 -0.41
C PRO A 255 18.83 -6.57 0.03
N PHE A 256 19.45 -7.33 -0.87
CA PHE A 256 19.93 -8.68 -0.55
C PHE A 256 21.09 -8.64 0.43
N ILE A 257 22.04 -7.71 0.25
CA ILE A 257 23.17 -7.50 1.16
C ILE A 257 22.65 -7.13 2.54
N MET A 258 21.66 -6.24 2.65
CA MET A 258 21.05 -5.85 3.93
C MET A 258 20.36 -7.02 4.63
N ILE A 259 19.64 -7.87 3.90
CA ILE A 259 19.03 -9.09 4.44
C ILE A 259 20.12 -10.04 4.96
N VAL A 260 21.20 -10.25 4.18
CA VAL A 260 22.32 -11.12 4.59
C VAL A 260 23.01 -10.57 5.84
N ILE A 261 23.29 -9.27 5.88
CA ILE A 261 23.90 -8.62 7.05
C ILE A 261 23.00 -8.77 8.28
N PHE A 262 21.70 -8.54 8.14
CA PHE A 262 20.72 -8.70 9.21
C PHE A 262 20.72 -10.15 9.73
N LEU A 263 20.68 -11.14 8.85
CA LEU A 263 20.71 -12.57 9.24
C LEU A 263 22.03 -12.95 9.93
N LEU A 264 23.17 -12.49 9.41
CA LEU A 264 24.48 -12.75 10.02
C LEU A 264 24.62 -12.06 11.37
N SER A 265 24.16 -10.82 11.50
CA SER A 265 24.14 -10.07 12.78
C SER A 265 23.21 -10.71 13.80
N SER A 266 22.13 -11.36 13.35
CA SER A 266 21.23 -12.10 14.24
C SER A 266 21.79 -13.46 14.64
N ALA A 267 22.66 -14.05 13.82
CA ALA A 267 23.25 -15.36 14.06
C ALA A 267 24.48 -15.31 14.99
N ASP A 268 25.26 -14.22 14.94
CA ASP A 268 26.52 -14.11 15.69
C ASP A 268 26.72 -12.72 16.27
N ALA A 269 26.85 -12.66 17.61
CA ALA A 269 27.06 -11.40 18.35
C ALA A 269 28.42 -10.76 18.05
N THR A 270 29.45 -11.56 17.74
CA THR A 270 30.78 -11.06 17.40
C THR A 270 30.75 -10.40 16.04
N PHE A 271 30.07 -11.03 15.07
CA PHE A 271 29.84 -10.43 13.75
C PHE A 271 29.08 -9.10 13.87
N LYS A 272 28.03 -9.06 14.69
CA LYS A 272 27.27 -7.83 14.95
C LYS A 272 28.18 -6.73 15.52
N ASN A 273 28.97 -7.03 16.53
CA ASN A 273 29.90 -6.06 17.13
C ASN A 273 30.96 -5.56 16.14
N ILE A 274 31.54 -6.46 15.34
CA ILE A 274 32.52 -6.09 14.29
C ILE A 274 31.84 -5.22 13.24
N PHE A 275 30.63 -5.58 12.82
CA PHE A 275 29.89 -4.83 11.82
C PHE A 275 29.49 -3.45 12.34
N ASP A 276 28.98 -3.36 13.57
CA ASP A 276 28.66 -2.10 14.23
C ASP A 276 29.91 -1.21 14.39
N HIS A 277 31.08 -1.78 14.72
CA HIS A 277 32.35 -1.04 14.75
C HIS A 277 32.87 -0.62 13.38
N LEU A 278 32.70 -1.42 12.36
CA LEU A 278 33.11 -1.10 10.99
C LEU A 278 32.23 -0.02 10.33
N PHE A 279 30.96 0.04 10.71
CA PHE A 279 29.99 0.96 10.10
C PHE A 279 29.54 2.08 11.06
N ASN A 280 29.80 2.01 12.38
CA ASN A 280 29.82 3.16 13.27
C ASN A 280 31.11 3.96 13.01
N PHE A 281 31.18 4.52 11.82
CA PHE A 281 32.10 5.62 11.62
C PHE A 281 31.54 6.79 12.45
N ASP A 282 32.19 7.14 13.55
CA ASP A 282 32.09 8.46 14.21
C ASP A 282 32.64 9.57 13.27
N ILE A 283 32.28 9.49 12.01
CA ILE A 283 32.41 10.60 11.11
C ILE A 283 31.22 11.49 11.46
N ASN A 284 31.47 12.57 12.17
CA ASN A 284 30.57 13.71 12.30
C ASN A 284 30.37 14.33 10.88
N VAL A 285 29.73 13.55 9.99
CA VAL A 285 29.32 14.04 8.69
C VAL A 285 28.17 14.99 8.98
N PRO A 286 28.27 16.29 8.67
CA PRO A 286 27.14 17.17 8.82
C PRO A 286 25.91 16.52 8.19
N GLU A 287 24.79 16.51 8.89
CA GLU A 287 23.54 15.84 8.48
C GLU A 287 23.18 16.08 7.02
N ASN A 288 23.46 17.30 6.53
CA ASN A 288 23.23 17.67 5.14
C ASN A 288 24.13 16.93 4.13
N ILE A 289 25.34 16.52 4.49
CA ILE A 289 26.22 15.76 3.58
C ILE A 289 25.75 14.33 3.46
N GLY A 290 25.31 13.70 4.56
CA GLY A 290 24.68 12.39 4.54
C GLY A 290 23.42 12.40 3.66
N THR A 291 22.57 13.41 3.81
CA THR A 291 21.37 13.60 2.99
C THR A 291 21.73 13.75 1.49
N LEU A 292 22.79 14.50 1.14
CA LEU A 292 23.25 14.64 -0.24
C LEU A 292 23.71 13.30 -0.84
N ILE A 293 24.44 12.49 -0.08
CA ILE A 293 24.91 11.17 -0.54
C ILE A 293 23.71 10.25 -0.83
N TRP A 294 22.75 10.16 0.09
CA TRP A 294 21.55 9.34 -0.08
C TRP A 294 20.59 9.90 -1.14
N SER A 295 20.66 11.18 -1.44
CA SER A 295 19.87 11.78 -2.53
C SER A 295 20.26 11.26 -3.90
N LEU A 296 21.48 10.76 -4.09
CA LEU A 296 21.96 10.29 -5.39
C LEU A 296 21.28 9.01 -5.88
N PRO A 297 21.19 7.91 -5.09
CA PRO A 297 20.39 6.75 -5.48
C PRO A 297 18.91 7.08 -5.63
N MET A 298 18.35 7.94 -4.77
CA MET A 298 16.95 8.36 -4.88
C MET A 298 16.70 9.18 -6.16
N ALA A 299 17.61 10.10 -6.52
CA ALA A 299 17.55 10.84 -7.78
C ALA A 299 17.63 9.91 -8.99
N THR A 300 18.50 8.90 -8.93
CA THR A 300 18.60 7.87 -9.98
C THR A 300 17.27 7.13 -10.15
N TYR A 301 16.63 6.74 -9.04
CA TYR A 301 15.33 6.07 -9.06
C TYR A 301 14.22 6.96 -9.62
N LEU A 302 14.09 8.19 -9.11
CA LEU A 302 13.05 9.13 -9.56
C LEU A 302 13.22 9.51 -11.03
N TYR A 303 14.46 9.74 -11.48
CA TYR A 303 14.74 10.00 -12.88
C TYR A 303 14.38 8.83 -13.76
N ALA A 304 14.79 7.63 -13.37
CA ALA A 304 14.50 6.40 -14.11
C ALA A 304 12.98 6.13 -14.20
N LEU A 305 12.23 6.46 -13.15
CA LEU A 305 10.76 6.37 -13.14
C LEU A 305 10.12 7.41 -14.08
N ILE A 306 10.48 8.70 -13.95
CA ILE A 306 9.85 9.79 -14.71
C ILE A 306 10.26 9.73 -16.19
N TYR A 307 11.56 9.63 -16.47
CA TYR A 307 12.09 9.51 -17.82
C TYR A 307 11.64 8.21 -18.48
N GLY A 308 11.74 7.09 -17.76
CA GLY A 308 11.30 5.78 -18.24
C GLY A 308 9.81 5.77 -18.62
N SER A 309 8.96 6.41 -17.82
CA SER A 309 7.53 6.58 -18.15
C SER A 309 7.30 7.45 -19.39
N SER A 310 8.23 8.31 -19.78
CA SER A 310 8.11 9.15 -20.99
C SER A 310 8.50 8.43 -22.29
N ILE A 311 9.24 7.32 -22.23
CA ILE A 311 9.72 6.58 -23.39
C ILE A 311 8.63 5.62 -23.92
N GLU A 312 8.39 5.61 -25.24
CA GLU A 312 7.36 4.76 -25.85
C GLU A 312 7.64 3.26 -25.73
N ASP A 313 8.91 2.84 -25.74
CA ASP A 313 9.28 1.42 -25.81
C ASP A 313 9.01 0.63 -24.53
N ASN A 314 8.84 1.31 -23.38
CA ASN A 314 8.58 0.64 -22.09
C ASN A 314 7.16 0.03 -21.98
N SER A 315 6.21 0.44 -22.83
CA SER A 315 4.86 -0.13 -22.86
C SER A 315 4.80 -1.53 -23.49
N LYS A 316 5.88 -1.97 -24.16
CA LYS A 316 5.95 -3.28 -24.83
C LYS A 316 6.31 -4.45 -23.90
N SER A 317 6.63 -4.19 -22.65
CA SER A 317 7.01 -5.22 -21.69
C SER A 317 5.87 -6.16 -21.28
N PHE A 318 4.62 -5.68 -21.37
CA PHE A 318 3.43 -6.47 -21.07
C PHE A 318 2.64 -6.82 -22.35
N ASN A 319 2.68 -8.10 -22.69
CA ASN A 319 1.89 -8.59 -23.82
C ASN A 319 0.46 -8.91 -23.35
N ILE A 320 -0.45 -7.98 -23.63
CA ILE A 320 -1.86 -8.08 -23.22
C ILE A 320 -2.54 -9.30 -23.84
N ASP A 321 -2.17 -9.67 -25.07
CA ASP A 321 -2.75 -10.82 -25.78
C ASP A 321 -2.29 -12.13 -25.13
N LYS A 322 -1.00 -12.22 -24.76
CA LYS A 322 -0.48 -13.36 -24.02
C LYS A 322 -1.13 -13.47 -22.65
N PHE A 323 -1.30 -12.34 -21.95
CA PHE A 323 -1.99 -12.31 -20.65
C PHE A 323 -3.45 -12.76 -20.79
N ASN A 324 -4.20 -12.21 -21.76
CA ASN A 324 -5.59 -12.60 -21.99
C ASN A 324 -5.69 -14.08 -22.34
N LYS A 325 -4.80 -14.60 -23.20
CA LYS A 325 -4.74 -16.02 -23.54
C LYS A 325 -4.43 -16.89 -22.30
N THR A 326 -3.53 -16.44 -21.43
CA THR A 326 -3.22 -17.14 -20.17
C THR A 326 -4.44 -17.12 -19.24
N MET A 327 -5.13 -15.98 -19.13
CA MET A 327 -6.36 -15.86 -18.34
C MET A 327 -7.51 -16.69 -18.94
N ASP A 328 -7.63 -16.77 -20.26
CA ASP A 328 -8.62 -17.64 -20.89
C ASP A 328 -8.33 -19.13 -20.66
N ASN A 329 -7.06 -19.51 -20.57
CA ASN A 329 -6.65 -20.86 -20.20
C ASN A 329 -6.80 -21.16 -18.71
N ALA A 330 -6.83 -20.13 -17.86
CA ALA A 330 -7.02 -20.26 -16.40
C ALA A 330 -8.49 -20.44 -16.00
N VAL A 331 -9.41 -20.49 -16.97
CA VAL A 331 -10.83 -20.72 -16.74
C VAL A 331 -11.06 -22.21 -16.45
N PHE A 332 -11.24 -22.56 -15.17
CA PHE A 332 -11.39 -23.97 -14.75
C PHE A 332 -12.56 -24.23 -13.80
N ILE A 333 -13.20 -23.18 -13.26
CA ILE A 333 -14.27 -23.37 -12.24
C ILE A 333 -15.62 -23.55 -12.94
N PRO A 334 -16.30 -24.71 -12.75
CA PRO A 334 -17.65 -24.93 -13.23
C PRO A 334 -18.62 -23.93 -12.60
N ARG A 335 -19.48 -23.32 -13.41
CA ARG A 335 -20.45 -22.34 -12.91
C ARG A 335 -21.40 -22.89 -11.86
N LEU A 336 -21.80 -24.15 -12.01
CA LEU A 336 -22.70 -24.78 -11.06
C LEU A 336 -22.10 -24.80 -9.64
N SER A 337 -20.78 -25.07 -9.53
CA SER A 337 -20.08 -25.01 -8.26
C SER A 337 -20.10 -23.60 -7.64
N LEU A 338 -19.88 -22.55 -8.46
CA LEU A 338 -19.98 -21.17 -7.99
C LEU A 338 -21.39 -20.81 -7.51
N TYR A 339 -22.43 -21.25 -8.26
CA TYR A 339 -23.82 -20.99 -7.87
C TYR A 339 -24.19 -21.70 -6.59
N THR A 340 -23.76 -22.95 -6.40
CA THR A 340 -24.01 -23.73 -5.19
C THR A 340 -23.34 -23.06 -3.99
N VAL A 341 -22.05 -22.71 -4.09
CA VAL A 341 -21.32 -22.02 -3.01
C VAL A 341 -22.01 -20.70 -2.67
N ASN A 342 -22.30 -19.87 -3.69
CA ASN A 342 -22.95 -18.59 -3.46
C ASN A 342 -24.34 -18.73 -2.85
N ALA A 343 -25.14 -19.72 -3.28
CA ALA A 343 -26.47 -19.97 -2.72
C ALA A 343 -26.40 -20.32 -1.22
N VAL A 344 -25.46 -21.19 -0.84
CA VAL A 344 -25.24 -21.56 0.58
C VAL A 344 -24.81 -20.33 1.38
N ILE A 345 -23.86 -19.54 0.88
CA ILE A 345 -23.41 -18.29 1.51
C ILE A 345 -24.60 -17.32 1.69
N CYS A 346 -25.42 -17.12 0.65
CA CYS A 346 -26.59 -16.24 0.72
C CYS A 346 -27.61 -16.73 1.75
N CYS A 347 -27.85 -18.05 1.88
CA CYS A 347 -28.73 -18.58 2.92
C CYS A 347 -28.23 -18.25 4.33
N PHE A 348 -26.93 -18.38 4.59
CA PHE A 348 -26.34 -17.98 5.87
C PHE A 348 -26.46 -16.47 6.12
N TYR A 349 -26.28 -15.64 5.09
CA TYR A 349 -26.45 -14.19 5.24
C TYR A 349 -27.88 -13.80 5.56
N ILE A 350 -28.87 -14.40 4.89
CA ILE A 350 -30.29 -14.15 5.18
C ILE A 350 -30.62 -14.58 6.61
N LEU A 351 -30.17 -15.75 7.04
CA LEU A 351 -30.36 -16.22 8.40
C LEU A 351 -29.73 -15.26 9.42
N PHE A 352 -28.47 -14.86 9.19
CA PHE A 352 -27.77 -13.95 10.07
C PHE A 352 -28.45 -12.57 10.15
N ILE A 353 -28.83 -11.98 9.01
CA ILE A 353 -29.55 -10.69 8.96
C ILE A 353 -30.87 -10.79 9.71
N GLY A 354 -31.60 -11.91 9.56
CA GLY A 354 -32.84 -12.16 10.29
C GLY A 354 -32.63 -12.17 11.81
N ILE A 355 -31.59 -12.86 12.29
CA ILE A 355 -31.23 -12.88 13.72
C ILE A 355 -30.86 -11.48 14.21
N GLN A 356 -30.05 -10.74 13.45
CA GLN A 356 -29.66 -9.37 13.82
C GLN A 356 -30.84 -8.41 13.84
N ALA A 357 -31.80 -8.58 12.93
CA ALA A 357 -33.02 -7.76 12.92
C ALA A 357 -33.86 -7.96 14.20
N ILE A 358 -33.97 -9.20 14.69
CA ILE A 358 -34.65 -9.48 15.97
C ILE A 358 -33.93 -8.78 17.12
N TYR A 359 -32.62 -8.93 17.24
CA TYR A 359 -31.83 -8.23 18.27
C TYR A 359 -31.99 -6.72 18.22
N PHE A 360 -32.06 -6.15 17.00
CA PHE A 360 -32.23 -4.72 16.84
C PHE A 360 -33.62 -4.24 17.31
N ILE A 361 -34.66 -5.02 17.06
CA ILE A 361 -36.02 -4.75 17.54
C ILE A 361 -36.07 -4.79 19.06
N ASP A 362 -35.43 -5.77 19.70
CA ASP A 362 -35.38 -5.90 21.16
C ASP A 362 -34.66 -4.71 21.81
N ILE A 363 -33.53 -4.25 21.21
CA ILE A 363 -32.78 -3.07 21.69
C ILE A 363 -33.63 -1.80 21.57
N LEU A 364 -34.34 -1.62 20.46
CA LEU A 364 -35.26 -0.47 20.29
C LEU A 364 -36.43 -0.53 21.26
N GLY A 365 -36.85 -1.72 21.71
CA GLY A 365 -37.83 -1.94 22.75
C GLY A 365 -37.30 -1.73 24.18
N GLY A 366 -36.02 -1.39 24.34
CA GLY A 366 -35.38 -1.10 25.64
C GLY A 366 -34.91 -2.35 26.41
N SER A 367 -34.95 -3.52 25.82
CA SER A 367 -34.46 -4.78 26.40
C SER A 367 -33.14 -5.19 25.73
N LEU A 368 -32.04 -5.19 26.48
CA LEU A 368 -30.82 -5.85 26.05
C LEU A 368 -30.92 -7.36 26.28
N PRO A 369 -30.37 -8.20 25.36
CA PRO A 369 -30.15 -9.61 25.67
C PRO A 369 -29.37 -9.73 26.99
N ALA A 370 -29.81 -10.61 27.90
CA ALA A 370 -29.33 -10.71 29.29
C ALA A 370 -27.79 -10.97 29.41
N ASP A 371 -27.15 -11.38 28.33
CA ASP A 371 -25.77 -11.84 28.32
C ASP A 371 -24.78 -10.78 27.77
N PHE A 372 -25.22 -9.58 27.35
CA PHE A 372 -24.35 -8.59 26.69
C PHE A 372 -24.46 -7.20 27.28
N THR A 373 -23.29 -6.54 27.44
CA THR A 373 -23.22 -5.08 27.59
C THR A 373 -23.38 -4.41 26.22
N TYR A 374 -23.81 -3.13 26.19
CA TYR A 374 -23.91 -2.35 24.94
C TYR A 374 -22.55 -2.32 24.16
N SER A 375 -21.43 -2.30 24.89
CA SER A 375 -20.11 -2.27 24.25
C SER A 375 -19.72 -3.61 23.64
N GLU A 376 -20.03 -4.72 24.31
CA GLU A 376 -19.75 -6.07 23.79
C GLU A 376 -20.61 -6.37 22.57
N TYR A 377 -21.91 -6.05 22.62
CA TYR A 377 -22.79 -6.26 21.47
C TYR A 377 -22.33 -5.45 20.25
N ALA A 378 -22.00 -4.16 20.43
CA ALA A 378 -21.60 -3.30 19.34
C ALA A 378 -20.22 -3.66 18.74
N ARG A 379 -19.29 -4.14 19.57
CA ARG A 379 -17.93 -4.48 19.15
C ARG A 379 -17.83 -5.91 18.60
N ARG A 380 -18.67 -6.82 19.10
CA ARG A 380 -18.65 -8.23 18.71
C ARG A 380 -19.18 -8.39 17.28
N GLY A 381 -18.42 -9.06 16.46
CA GLY A 381 -18.79 -9.36 15.07
C GLY A 381 -18.54 -8.26 14.06
N PHE A 382 -18.11 -7.04 14.47
CA PHE A 382 -17.86 -5.95 13.54
C PHE A 382 -16.71 -6.26 12.57
N PHE A 383 -15.56 -6.68 13.08
CA PHE A 383 -14.40 -7.00 12.24
C PHE A 383 -14.64 -8.26 11.39
N GLU A 384 -15.40 -9.21 11.91
CA GLU A 384 -15.79 -10.42 11.20
C GLU A 384 -16.70 -10.11 10.01
N LEU A 385 -17.70 -9.22 10.16
CA LEU A 385 -18.56 -8.81 9.05
C LEU A 385 -17.80 -7.98 8.01
N LEU A 386 -16.85 -7.16 8.45
CA LEU A 386 -15.95 -6.46 7.57
C LEU A 386 -15.10 -7.44 6.75
N ALA A 387 -14.54 -8.46 7.38
CA ALA A 387 -13.82 -9.53 6.70
C ALA A 387 -14.71 -10.29 5.71
N VAL A 388 -15.96 -10.56 6.06
CA VAL A 388 -16.96 -11.17 5.16
C VAL A 388 -17.18 -10.30 3.92
N ALA A 389 -17.28 -8.98 4.06
CA ALA A 389 -17.42 -8.07 2.92
C ALA A 389 -16.19 -8.13 1.99
N LEU A 390 -14.98 -8.19 2.55
CA LEU A 390 -13.75 -8.35 1.76
C LEU A 390 -13.68 -9.71 1.06
N ILE A 391 -14.06 -10.79 1.74
CA ILE A 391 -14.15 -12.14 1.15
C ILE A 391 -15.13 -12.14 -0.02
N ASN A 392 -16.26 -11.43 0.08
CA ASN A 392 -17.23 -11.33 -1.01
C ASN A 392 -16.66 -10.60 -2.23
N ILE A 393 -15.85 -9.56 -2.05
CA ILE A 393 -15.14 -8.90 -3.17
C ILE A 393 -14.23 -9.90 -3.87
N VAL A 394 -13.45 -10.67 -3.10
CA VAL A 394 -12.56 -11.70 -3.64
C VAL A 394 -13.36 -12.80 -4.35
N PHE A 395 -14.45 -13.27 -3.76
CA PHE A 395 -15.32 -14.26 -4.35
C PHE A 395 -15.90 -13.81 -5.70
N ILE A 396 -16.41 -12.56 -5.76
CA ILE A 396 -16.93 -11.97 -7.00
C ILE A 396 -15.81 -11.82 -8.05
N ALA A 397 -14.60 -11.41 -7.66
CA ALA A 397 -13.46 -11.32 -8.55
C ALA A 397 -13.08 -12.71 -9.12
N VAL A 398 -12.98 -13.72 -8.26
CA VAL A 398 -12.70 -15.11 -8.65
C VAL A 398 -13.78 -15.63 -9.59
N ALA A 399 -15.07 -15.40 -9.27
CA ALA A 399 -16.19 -15.81 -10.11
C ALA A 399 -16.15 -15.16 -11.50
N LYS A 400 -15.75 -13.90 -11.60
CA LYS A 400 -15.63 -13.18 -12.88
C LYS A 400 -14.43 -13.62 -13.71
N ILE A 401 -13.31 -13.94 -13.06
CA ILE A 401 -12.04 -14.26 -13.73
C ILE A 401 -12.01 -15.73 -14.13
N PHE A 402 -12.35 -16.65 -13.24
CA PHE A 402 -12.09 -18.08 -13.40
C PHE A 402 -13.32 -18.91 -13.81
N SER A 403 -14.52 -18.30 -13.92
CA SER A 403 -15.69 -19.05 -14.37
C SER A 403 -15.66 -19.29 -15.87
N VAL A 404 -16.13 -20.46 -16.29
CA VAL A 404 -16.27 -20.84 -17.70
C VAL A 404 -17.07 -19.77 -18.47
N LYS A 405 -16.45 -19.16 -19.46
CA LYS A 405 -17.08 -18.13 -20.32
C LYS A 405 -18.07 -18.79 -21.26
N ASN A 406 -19.34 -18.41 -21.19
CA ASN A 406 -20.41 -18.82 -22.11
C ASN A 406 -21.26 -17.61 -22.48
N GLU A 407 -21.97 -17.64 -23.60
CA GLU A 407 -22.74 -16.51 -24.10
C GLU A 407 -23.82 -16.01 -23.14
N ASN A 408 -24.42 -16.90 -22.33
CA ASN A 408 -25.49 -16.54 -21.41
C ASN A 408 -25.02 -16.44 -19.95
N ASN A 409 -24.54 -15.25 -19.57
CA ASN A 409 -24.08 -14.97 -18.20
C ASN A 409 -25.20 -14.53 -17.24
N LYS A 410 -26.48 -14.68 -17.59
CA LYS A 410 -27.61 -14.15 -16.81
C LYS A 410 -27.63 -14.67 -15.37
N TYR A 411 -27.43 -15.96 -15.18
CA TYR A 411 -27.43 -16.56 -13.82
C TYR A 411 -26.26 -16.09 -12.98
N LEU A 412 -25.04 -16.03 -13.53
CA LEU A 412 -23.88 -15.51 -12.82
C LEU A 412 -24.11 -14.07 -12.37
N ARG A 413 -24.67 -13.24 -13.25
CA ARG A 413 -25.05 -11.85 -12.93
C ARG A 413 -26.01 -11.78 -11.75
N ILE A 414 -27.07 -12.61 -11.76
CA ILE A 414 -28.07 -12.64 -10.67
C ILE A 414 -27.37 -13.02 -9.35
N HIS A 415 -26.49 -14.01 -9.36
CA HIS A 415 -25.76 -14.41 -8.16
C HIS A 415 -24.82 -13.32 -7.63
N ILE A 416 -24.12 -12.60 -8.51
CA ILE A 416 -23.25 -11.46 -8.13
C ILE A 416 -24.08 -10.32 -7.52
N ILE A 417 -25.21 -9.97 -8.16
CA ILE A 417 -26.10 -8.92 -7.66
C ILE A 417 -26.69 -9.31 -6.30
N LEU A 418 -27.19 -10.55 -6.16
CA LEU A 418 -27.77 -11.03 -4.89
C LEU A 418 -26.73 -11.01 -3.78
N ASN A 419 -25.52 -11.53 -4.02
CA ASN A 419 -24.43 -11.51 -3.05
C ASN A 419 -24.08 -10.06 -2.66
N SER A 420 -23.99 -9.14 -3.65
CA SER A 420 -23.69 -7.73 -3.39
C SER A 420 -24.78 -7.03 -2.56
N ILE A 421 -26.05 -7.29 -2.84
CA ILE A 421 -27.18 -6.72 -2.07
C ILE A 421 -27.16 -7.24 -0.63
N LEU A 422 -26.96 -8.55 -0.42
CA LEU A 422 -26.87 -9.13 0.92
C LEU A 422 -25.66 -8.60 1.68
N THR A 423 -24.53 -8.37 1.00
CA THR A 423 -23.36 -7.75 1.63
C THR A 423 -23.64 -6.29 2.03
N LEU A 424 -24.35 -5.51 1.21
CA LEU A 424 -24.80 -4.17 1.59
C LEU A 424 -25.73 -4.21 2.81
N ALA A 425 -26.59 -5.21 2.90
CA ALA A 425 -27.44 -5.40 4.09
C ALA A 425 -26.60 -5.73 5.34
N LEU A 426 -25.57 -6.58 5.22
CA LEU A 426 -24.63 -6.87 6.33
C LEU A 426 -23.88 -5.58 6.77
N ILE A 427 -23.38 -4.79 5.83
CA ILE A 427 -22.73 -3.50 6.14
C ILE A 427 -23.72 -2.55 6.83
N SER A 428 -25.02 -2.57 6.48
CA SER A 428 -26.03 -1.75 7.15
C SER A 428 -26.24 -2.17 8.60
N VAL A 429 -26.16 -3.47 8.91
CA VAL A 429 -26.16 -3.99 10.29
C VAL A 429 -24.95 -3.46 11.06
N ASP A 430 -23.76 -3.44 10.45
CA ASP A 430 -22.56 -2.90 11.08
C ASP A 430 -22.66 -1.40 11.34
N PHE A 431 -23.22 -0.64 10.41
CA PHE A 431 -23.50 0.77 10.65
C PHE A 431 -24.44 0.99 11.84
N ALA A 432 -25.47 0.17 11.95
CA ALA A 432 -26.42 0.27 13.07
C ALA A 432 -25.75 -0.05 14.41
N LYS A 433 -24.89 -1.08 14.46
CA LYS A 433 -24.06 -1.40 15.64
C LYS A 433 -23.09 -0.27 15.97
N MET A 434 -22.40 0.27 14.99
CA MET A 434 -21.46 1.38 15.18
C MET A 434 -22.18 2.64 15.68
N TYR A 435 -23.35 2.96 15.13
CA TYR A 435 -24.18 4.06 15.60
C TYR A 435 -24.57 3.89 17.08
N LEU A 436 -25.04 2.71 17.47
CA LEU A 436 -25.36 2.39 18.86
C LEU A 436 -24.14 2.58 19.77
N TYR A 437 -22.97 2.11 19.32
CA TYR A 437 -21.73 2.23 20.08
C TYR A 437 -21.30 3.70 20.26
N ILE A 438 -21.42 4.51 19.22
CA ILE A 438 -21.08 5.93 19.27
C ILE A 438 -22.07 6.70 20.16
N SER A 439 -23.35 6.42 20.04
CA SER A 439 -24.40 7.09 20.84
C SER A 439 -24.30 6.78 22.33
N THR A 440 -23.72 5.62 22.70
CA THR A 440 -23.62 5.21 24.11
C THR A 440 -22.28 5.63 24.74
N TYR A 441 -21.16 5.46 24.01
CA TYR A 441 -19.81 5.63 24.56
C TYR A 441 -19.03 6.79 23.91
N GLY A 442 -19.68 7.60 23.08
CA GLY A 442 -19.04 8.72 22.37
C GLY A 442 -18.30 8.32 21.10
N LEU A 443 -17.73 9.32 20.44
CA LEU A 443 -16.97 9.17 19.19
C LEU A 443 -15.48 8.97 19.49
N THR A 444 -14.80 8.15 18.70
CA THR A 444 -13.34 8.00 18.72
C THR A 444 -12.80 7.84 17.31
N THR A 445 -11.51 8.10 17.13
CA THR A 445 -10.81 7.88 15.84
C THR A 445 -10.93 6.44 15.38
N LEU A 446 -10.84 5.46 16.31
CA LEU A 446 -11.03 4.02 16.04
C LEU A 446 -12.48 3.65 15.63
N ARG A 447 -13.46 4.55 15.77
CA ARG A 447 -14.85 4.36 15.29
C ARG A 447 -15.09 5.08 13.97
N ILE A 448 -14.43 6.22 13.74
CA ILE A 448 -14.53 6.98 12.49
C ILE A 448 -13.88 6.23 11.31
N ILE A 449 -12.64 5.75 11.49
CA ILE A 449 -11.89 5.10 10.41
C ILE A 449 -12.65 3.91 9.83
N PRO A 450 -13.12 2.93 10.63
CA PRO A 450 -13.93 1.82 10.11
C PRO A 450 -15.27 2.28 9.51
N SER A 451 -15.91 3.33 10.05
CA SER A 451 -17.14 3.87 9.47
C SER A 451 -16.94 4.41 8.07
N VAL A 452 -15.84 5.16 7.83
CA VAL A 452 -15.50 5.64 6.49
C VAL A 452 -15.14 4.48 5.57
N PHE A 453 -14.49 3.44 6.08
CA PHE A 453 -14.20 2.24 5.30
C PHE A 453 -15.47 1.47 4.92
N MET A 454 -16.47 1.37 5.79
CA MET A 454 -17.79 0.83 5.45
C MET A 454 -18.48 1.64 4.34
N ILE A 455 -18.41 2.97 4.40
CA ILE A 455 -18.92 3.84 3.31
C ILE A 455 -18.21 3.52 2.00
N PHE A 456 -16.88 3.34 2.02
CA PHE A 456 -16.13 2.92 0.84
C PHE A 456 -16.61 1.58 0.29
N LEU A 457 -16.83 0.57 1.14
CA LEU A 457 -17.37 -0.73 0.73
C LEU A 457 -18.77 -0.62 0.13
N CYS A 458 -19.64 0.26 0.66
CA CYS A 458 -20.93 0.55 0.06
C CYS A 458 -20.79 1.03 -1.40
N PHE A 459 -19.86 1.95 -1.67
CA PHE A 459 -19.58 2.40 -3.04
C PHE A 459 -19.08 1.25 -3.91
N VAL A 460 -18.16 0.42 -3.41
CA VAL A 460 -17.62 -0.73 -4.16
C VAL A 460 -18.74 -1.68 -4.58
N PHE A 461 -19.62 -2.11 -3.65
CA PHE A 461 -20.71 -3.02 -3.96
C PHE A 461 -21.77 -2.37 -4.86
N ALA A 462 -22.07 -1.09 -4.68
CA ALA A 462 -22.94 -0.35 -5.59
C ALA A 462 -22.36 -0.30 -7.01
N PHE A 463 -21.07 -0.04 -7.17
CA PHE A 463 -20.40 -0.04 -8.46
C PHE A 463 -20.36 -1.43 -9.09
N ILE A 464 -20.18 -2.50 -8.29
CA ILE A 464 -20.27 -3.88 -8.77
C ILE A 464 -21.68 -4.15 -9.33
N ILE A 465 -22.74 -3.78 -8.61
CA ILE A 465 -24.12 -3.94 -9.06
C ILE A 465 -24.36 -3.18 -10.37
N ILE A 466 -23.98 -1.90 -10.44
CA ILE A 466 -24.13 -1.08 -11.66
C ILE A 466 -23.33 -1.70 -12.82
N GLY A 467 -22.13 -2.22 -12.56
CA GLY A 467 -21.29 -2.89 -13.55
C GLY A 467 -21.91 -4.15 -14.14
N GLU A 468 -22.80 -4.83 -13.38
CA GLU A 468 -23.55 -5.98 -13.90
C GLU A 468 -24.64 -5.56 -14.90
N PHE A 469 -25.22 -4.37 -14.76
CA PHE A 469 -26.18 -3.85 -15.72
C PHE A 469 -25.52 -3.19 -16.93
N LYS A 470 -24.38 -2.51 -16.72
CA LYS A 470 -23.68 -1.76 -17.77
C LYS A 470 -22.27 -2.31 -17.95
N LYS A 471 -22.05 -3.16 -18.98
CA LYS A 471 -20.76 -3.83 -19.24
C LYS A 471 -19.56 -2.89 -19.40
N SER A 472 -19.78 -1.65 -19.86
CA SER A 472 -18.74 -0.63 -20.02
C SER A 472 -18.48 0.18 -18.75
N PHE A 473 -19.11 -0.15 -17.62
CA PHE A 473 -18.96 0.60 -16.37
C PHE A 473 -17.61 0.28 -15.71
N PRO A 474 -16.75 1.28 -15.46
CA PRO A 474 -15.38 1.04 -15.00
C PRO A 474 -15.32 0.86 -13.47
N VAL A 475 -15.81 -0.27 -12.96
CA VAL A 475 -15.94 -0.58 -11.53
C VAL A 475 -14.64 -0.32 -10.77
N THR A 476 -13.52 -0.90 -11.22
CA THR A 476 -12.22 -0.78 -10.53
C THR A 476 -11.73 0.66 -10.49
N LYS A 477 -11.83 1.39 -11.59
CA LYS A 477 -11.45 2.79 -11.68
C LYS A 477 -12.23 3.66 -10.68
N LEU A 478 -13.56 3.52 -10.69
CA LEU A 478 -14.42 4.31 -9.79
C LEU A 478 -14.20 3.92 -8.33
N SER A 479 -14.02 2.63 -8.03
CA SER A 479 -13.69 2.16 -6.67
C SER A 479 -12.36 2.74 -6.19
N PHE A 480 -11.32 2.74 -7.05
CA PHE A 480 -10.03 3.32 -6.72
C PHE A 480 -10.12 4.81 -6.39
N TYR A 481 -10.79 5.60 -7.25
CA TYR A 481 -10.91 7.03 -7.00
C TYR A 481 -11.86 7.34 -5.83
N ALA A 482 -12.95 6.60 -5.65
CA ALA A 482 -13.84 6.76 -4.49
C ALA A 482 -13.09 6.50 -3.17
N GLY A 483 -12.27 5.45 -3.11
CA GLY A 483 -11.43 5.17 -1.95
C GLY A 483 -10.44 6.29 -1.65
N ASN A 484 -9.73 6.78 -2.67
CA ASN A 484 -8.78 7.87 -2.50
C ASN A 484 -9.46 9.20 -2.10
N ILE A 485 -10.61 9.52 -2.69
CA ILE A 485 -11.39 10.72 -2.34
C ILE A 485 -11.86 10.64 -0.88
N LEU A 486 -12.47 9.52 -0.46
CA LEU A 486 -12.92 9.34 0.91
C LEU A 486 -11.75 9.41 1.90
N PHE A 487 -10.61 8.82 1.55
CA PHE A 487 -9.42 8.86 2.39
C PHE A 487 -8.86 10.28 2.52
N VAL A 488 -8.77 11.04 1.42
CA VAL A 488 -8.32 12.44 1.46
C VAL A 488 -9.29 13.29 2.27
N LEU A 489 -10.61 13.10 2.11
CA LEU A 489 -11.62 13.80 2.91
C LEU A 489 -11.47 13.47 4.41
N LEU A 490 -11.19 12.21 4.74
CA LEU A 490 -10.94 11.78 6.12
C LEU A 490 -9.70 12.50 6.69
N CYS A 491 -8.60 12.59 5.92
CA CYS A 491 -7.39 13.27 6.36
C CYS A 491 -7.57 14.80 6.52
N LEU A 492 -8.47 15.39 5.75
CA LEU A 492 -8.81 16.84 5.83
C LEU A 492 -9.86 17.15 6.90
N ALA A 493 -10.53 16.15 7.46
CA ALA A 493 -11.63 16.36 8.41
C ALA A 493 -11.19 16.79 9.82
N ASN A 494 -9.87 16.82 10.12
CA ASN A 494 -9.35 17.10 11.46
C ASN A 494 -10.04 16.24 12.54
N ILE A 495 -9.85 14.93 12.45
CA ILE A 495 -10.64 13.90 13.15
C ILE A 495 -10.68 14.15 14.65
N ASP A 496 -9.53 14.44 15.29
CA ASP A 496 -9.46 14.60 16.74
C ASP A 496 -10.20 15.84 17.23
N ALA A 497 -10.22 16.92 16.45
CA ALA A 497 -11.05 18.07 16.74
C ALA A 497 -12.56 17.76 16.58
N VAL A 498 -12.93 16.93 15.59
CA VAL A 498 -14.33 16.47 15.42
C VAL A 498 -14.74 15.58 16.59
N VAL A 499 -13.90 14.62 16.99
CA VAL A 499 -14.10 13.73 18.14
C VAL A 499 -14.28 14.55 19.42
N ALA A 500 -13.35 15.46 19.70
CA ALA A 500 -13.42 16.30 20.90
C ALA A 500 -14.69 17.17 20.90
N ARG A 501 -15.06 17.77 19.78
CA ARG A 501 -16.27 18.61 19.67
C ARG A 501 -17.54 17.80 19.88
N TYR A 502 -17.66 16.64 19.26
CA TYR A 502 -18.82 15.77 19.41
C TYR A 502 -18.99 15.34 20.87
N ASN A 503 -17.94 14.81 21.47
CA ASN A 503 -17.98 14.26 22.81
C ASN A 503 -18.22 15.34 23.88
N LEU A 504 -17.55 16.49 23.78
CA LEU A 504 -17.78 17.61 24.69
C LEU A 504 -19.21 18.13 24.62
N ASN A 505 -19.74 18.33 23.40
CA ASN A 505 -21.13 18.80 23.25
C ASN A 505 -22.13 17.78 23.82
N ALA A 506 -21.93 16.51 23.53
CA ALA A 506 -22.82 15.45 24.01
C ALA A 506 -22.71 15.24 25.53
N TYR A 507 -21.49 15.35 26.11
CA TYR A 507 -21.29 15.34 27.57
C TYR A 507 -21.98 16.50 28.27
N MET A 508 -21.80 17.75 27.78
CA MET A 508 -22.42 18.94 28.36
C MET A 508 -23.96 18.93 28.28
N ASN A 509 -24.51 18.26 27.26
CA ASN A 509 -25.96 18.11 27.09
C ASN A 509 -26.53 16.89 27.83
N GLY A 510 -25.70 16.11 28.53
CA GLY A 510 -26.16 14.90 29.25
C GLY A 510 -26.53 13.72 28.33
N ASN A 511 -26.16 13.77 27.06
CA ASN A 511 -26.53 12.76 26.06
C ASN A 511 -25.57 11.52 26.03
N LEU A 512 -24.48 11.54 26.82
CA LEU A 512 -23.51 10.47 26.91
C LEU A 512 -23.34 10.00 28.36
N PRO A 513 -24.23 9.13 28.87
CA PRO A 513 -24.25 8.74 30.29
C PRO A 513 -23.03 7.90 30.70
N TYR A 514 -22.37 7.22 29.76
CA TYR A 514 -21.21 6.35 30.01
C TYR A 514 -19.90 6.93 29.46
N TYR A 515 -19.87 8.20 29.04
CA TYR A 515 -18.65 8.82 28.53
C TYR A 515 -17.85 9.45 29.67
N ASP A 516 -16.62 9.02 29.82
CA ASP A 516 -15.67 9.65 30.70
C ASP A 516 -14.94 10.79 29.95
N ILE A 517 -15.07 12.01 30.45
CA ILE A 517 -14.43 13.19 29.88
C ILE A 517 -12.90 13.08 29.86
N TYR A 518 -12.33 12.31 30.80
CA TYR A 518 -10.89 12.07 30.85
C TYR A 518 -10.33 11.32 29.64
N ASN A 519 -11.17 10.66 28.85
CA ASN A 519 -10.77 10.06 27.55
C ASN A 519 -10.31 11.11 26.52
N LEU A 520 -10.64 12.40 26.72
CA LEU A 520 -10.07 13.48 25.89
C LEU A 520 -8.55 13.62 26.03
N ARG A 521 -7.96 13.12 27.10
CA ARG A 521 -6.51 13.08 27.30
C ARG A 521 -5.79 12.24 26.25
N GLU A 522 -6.47 11.24 25.70
CA GLU A 522 -5.93 10.35 24.65
C GLU A 522 -6.07 10.94 23.23
N SER A 523 -6.67 12.14 23.12
CA SER A 523 -6.79 12.83 21.83
C SER A 523 -5.45 13.43 21.39
N ASP A 524 -5.33 13.68 20.10
CA ASP A 524 -4.18 14.37 19.51
C ASP A 524 -4.20 15.89 19.74
N MET A 525 -3.05 16.54 19.49
CA MET A 525 -2.89 18.01 19.59
C MET A 525 -3.95 18.78 18.79
N ALA A 526 -4.51 18.19 17.76
CA ALA A 526 -5.59 18.77 16.96
C ALA A 526 -6.90 19.01 17.75
N ALA A 527 -7.08 18.34 18.89
CA ALA A 527 -8.22 18.56 19.81
C ALA A 527 -8.06 19.81 20.70
N MET A 528 -6.82 20.29 20.91
CA MET A 528 -6.51 21.39 21.84
C MET A 528 -7.34 22.67 21.61
N PRO A 529 -7.59 23.16 20.40
CA PRO A 529 -8.42 24.34 20.18
C PRO A 529 -9.87 24.17 20.68
N VAL A 530 -10.41 22.96 20.56
CA VAL A 530 -11.76 22.64 21.00
C VAL A 530 -11.83 22.61 22.53
N ILE A 531 -10.88 21.93 23.17
CA ILE A 531 -10.76 21.85 24.63
C ILE A 531 -10.56 23.24 25.25
N TYR A 532 -9.64 24.04 24.68
CA TYR A 532 -9.40 25.41 25.12
C TYR A 532 -10.64 26.30 25.03
N LYS A 533 -11.38 26.21 23.91
CA LYS A 533 -12.64 26.97 23.75
C LYS A 533 -13.66 26.58 24.81
N ALA A 534 -13.82 25.30 25.08
CA ALA A 534 -14.75 24.82 26.13
C ALA A 534 -14.28 25.25 27.53
N TRP A 535 -13.00 25.13 27.83
CA TRP A 535 -12.39 25.58 29.08
C TRP A 535 -12.59 27.07 29.32
N LYS A 536 -12.33 27.90 28.31
CA LYS A 536 -12.46 29.36 28.41
C LYS A 536 -13.91 29.80 28.65
N ASN A 537 -14.85 29.13 28.00
CA ASN A 537 -16.29 29.51 28.02
C ASN A 537 -17.06 28.86 29.16
N SER A 538 -16.52 27.89 29.85
CA SER A 538 -17.20 27.25 30.99
C SER A 538 -17.23 28.21 32.21
N SER A 539 -18.35 28.24 32.90
CA SER A 539 -18.48 28.86 34.22
C SER A 539 -18.31 27.85 35.35
N ASP A 540 -18.39 26.56 35.05
CA ASP A 540 -18.24 25.47 35.98
C ASP A 540 -16.76 25.20 36.26
N LYS A 541 -16.37 25.32 37.54
CA LYS A 541 -14.98 25.13 37.99
C LYS A 541 -14.55 23.67 37.83
N GLU A 542 -15.43 22.72 38.17
CA GLU A 542 -15.10 21.29 38.05
C GLU A 542 -14.80 20.87 36.61
N LEU A 543 -15.65 21.35 35.68
CA LEU A 543 -15.43 21.10 34.26
C LEU A 543 -14.11 21.74 33.75
N LYS A 544 -13.79 22.96 34.25
CA LYS A 544 -12.51 23.59 33.90
C LYS A 544 -11.31 22.79 34.37
N ASP A 545 -11.36 22.29 35.60
CA ASP A 545 -10.27 21.50 36.18
C ASP A 545 -10.09 20.17 35.39
N LYS A 546 -11.19 19.50 35.01
CA LYS A 546 -11.15 18.29 34.15
C LYS A 546 -10.56 18.58 32.78
N LEU A 547 -10.99 19.68 32.13
CA LEU A 547 -10.46 20.06 30.80
C LEU A 547 -8.99 20.48 30.85
N HIS A 548 -8.57 21.15 31.91
CA HIS A 548 -7.16 21.49 32.15
C HIS A 548 -6.31 20.23 32.26
N PHE A 549 -6.75 19.27 33.08
CA PHE A 549 -6.07 17.96 33.22
C PHE A 549 -5.97 17.20 31.90
N CYS A 550 -7.04 17.22 31.07
CA CYS A 550 -7.00 16.59 29.75
C CYS A 550 -5.98 17.28 28.83
N ALA A 551 -5.95 18.62 28.85
CA ALA A 551 -5.00 19.39 28.06
C ALA A 551 -3.54 19.15 28.48
N GLU A 552 -3.24 19.04 29.79
CA GLU A 552 -1.93 18.63 30.30
C GLU A 552 -1.54 17.24 29.81
N GLY A 553 -2.46 16.27 29.84
CA GLY A 553 -2.21 14.91 29.36
C GLY A 553 -1.85 14.87 27.89
N ILE A 554 -2.57 15.62 27.04
CA ILE A 554 -2.25 15.72 25.60
C ILE A 554 -0.85 16.32 25.41
N MET A 555 -0.55 17.45 26.06
CA MET A 555 0.74 18.12 25.89
C MET A 555 1.92 17.39 26.53
N GLY A 556 1.70 16.62 27.59
CA GLY A 556 2.73 15.82 28.26
C GLY A 556 3.16 14.60 27.46
N TYR A 557 2.28 14.06 26.61
CA TYR A 557 2.64 12.94 25.74
C TYR A 557 3.59 13.37 24.61
N TYR A 558 3.57 14.64 24.22
CA TYR A 558 4.34 15.19 23.11
C TYR A 558 5.41 16.19 23.60
N SER A 559 6.58 15.71 23.95
CA SER A 559 7.76 16.53 24.27
C SER A 559 8.64 16.71 23.01
N PHE A 560 8.31 17.63 22.12
CA PHE A 560 9.13 17.90 20.94
C PHE A 560 9.64 19.34 20.92
N ASP A 561 10.95 19.50 20.68
CA ASP A 561 11.54 20.76 20.30
C ASP A 561 11.15 21.15 18.88
N ILE A 562 10.61 22.38 18.74
CA ILE A 562 10.05 22.90 17.47
C ILE A 562 11.11 23.80 16.79
N ASP A 563 12.33 23.34 16.63
CA ASP A 563 13.39 24.26 16.22
C ASP A 563 13.56 24.47 14.70
N GLU A 564 12.84 23.72 13.83
CA GLU A 564 12.98 23.90 12.40
C GLU A 564 11.71 24.46 11.74
N PRO A 565 11.77 25.60 11.02
CA PRO A 565 10.62 26.18 10.30
C PRO A 565 9.97 25.24 9.28
N ILE A 566 10.75 24.27 8.76
CA ILE A 566 10.32 23.31 7.74
C ILE A 566 9.53 22.14 8.34
N SER A 567 9.69 21.87 9.64
CA SER A 567 8.84 20.90 10.36
C SER A 567 7.50 21.51 10.79
N TYR A 568 7.17 22.73 10.32
CA TYR A 568 5.95 23.45 10.66
C TYR A 568 4.69 22.63 10.39
N ASN A 569 3.84 22.53 11.42
CA ASN A 569 2.48 22.00 11.31
C ASN A 569 1.54 22.93 12.07
N TYR A 570 0.48 23.40 11.42
CA TYR A 570 -0.42 24.40 11.97
C TYR A 570 -1.11 23.95 13.26
N SER A 571 -1.69 22.73 13.28
CA SER A 571 -2.40 22.22 14.47
C SER A 571 -1.45 22.05 15.65
N ARG A 572 -0.23 21.57 15.43
CA ARG A 572 0.81 21.44 16.45
C ARG A 572 1.18 22.79 17.03
N ASN A 573 1.50 23.76 16.18
CA ASN A 573 1.90 25.09 16.64
C ASN A 573 0.76 25.77 17.43
N LYS A 574 -0.49 25.59 16.97
CA LYS A 574 -1.65 26.11 17.68
C LYS A 574 -1.83 25.47 19.06
N ALA A 575 -1.56 24.18 19.20
CA ALA A 575 -1.59 23.50 20.49
C ALA A 575 -0.55 24.07 21.47
N PHE A 576 0.67 24.37 20.99
CA PHE A 576 1.71 24.99 21.82
C PHE A 576 1.40 26.45 22.21
N GLU A 577 0.74 27.23 21.36
CA GLU A 577 0.21 28.54 21.75
C GLU A 577 -0.82 28.40 22.87
N ILE A 578 -1.71 27.42 22.77
CA ILE A 578 -2.75 27.14 23.77
C ILE A 578 -2.11 26.65 25.08
N LYS A 579 -1.07 25.82 25.03
CA LYS A 579 -0.28 25.39 26.20
C LYS A 579 0.12 26.62 27.04
N LYS A 580 0.68 27.65 26.39
CA LYS A 580 1.09 28.89 27.05
C LYS A 580 -0.10 29.65 27.65
N HIS A 581 -1.24 29.71 26.97
CA HIS A 581 -2.43 30.41 27.45
C HIS A 581 -3.15 29.72 28.61
N MET A 582 -3.03 28.41 28.70
CA MET A 582 -3.60 27.61 29.79
C MET A 582 -2.62 27.41 30.96
N ASN A 583 -1.38 27.89 30.85
CA ASN A 583 -0.29 27.64 31.82
C ASN A 583 -0.10 26.15 32.12
N LEU A 584 -0.09 25.30 31.07
CA LEU A 584 0.15 23.87 31.19
C LEU A 584 1.65 23.61 31.38
N ASN A 585 1.99 22.65 32.22
CA ASN A 585 3.36 22.23 32.51
C ASN A 585 4.00 21.45 31.35
#